data_a14f4503597f0518930d3a2e3c15c03c
#
_entry.id   a14f4503597f0518930d3a2e3c15c03c
#
_cell.length_a   1.000
_cell.length_b   1.000
_cell.length_c   1.000
_cell.angle_alpha   90.00
_cell.angle_beta   90.00
_cell.angle_gamma   90.00
#
_symmetry.space_group_name_H-M   'P 1'
#
loop_
_entity.id
_entity.type
_entity.pdbx_description
1 polymer ?
#
loop_
_entity_poly.entity_id
_entity_poly.type
_entity_poly.pdbx_seq_one_letter_code
_entity_poly.pdbx_strand_id
1 'polypeptide(L)'
;MRITYVSNFMNHHQLPFSQGILSQDGVEYTFVALEAIPQERLDMGYEDMNHKYPFVLCAYDSEEKRRQAEKLIDDADVAIYGSCPDSLIVRRTSKGKLCFKFSERYFKEGTGLLQIPHNLASAWKHLKPFEMGPLYFCCSSAYTAADLNRYTNFRGRTFKWGYFPETKKYDASELMKRKLSATSAGWKHHQASILWAGRLIGWKHPDASIELAASLKKKGYSFKISIIGNGEMEAQLREMIRSKDVEDCVEMLGAMSPDEVRAYMERADVFLFTSDFNEGWGAVLNESMNSGCAVVASHAIGSVPFLIKDGVNGLIYENGNQKHFEKQVCRLLYDDAYRRKMGENAYTTISDTWNAQVASGRFVELARKIIKGNTAQTLFEDGPCSSAEILDTGWYHANES
;
A
#
# COMPACT_ATOMS: atom_id res chain seq x y z
N MET A 1 25.40 12.41 -5.17
CA MET A 1 24.89 11.14 -5.75
C MET A 1 23.73 11.49 -6.65
N ARG A 2 23.79 11.06 -7.93
CA ARG A 2 22.74 11.31 -8.92
C ARG A 2 21.77 10.13 -8.93
N ILE A 3 20.49 10.41 -8.68
CA ILE A 3 19.40 9.42 -8.67
C ILE A 3 18.42 9.79 -9.76
N THR A 4 18.12 8.85 -10.66
CA THR A 4 17.08 9.00 -11.68
C THR A 4 15.98 7.99 -11.44
N TYR A 5 14.75 8.47 -11.23
CA TYR A 5 13.57 7.60 -11.11
C TYR A 5 12.79 7.60 -12.43
N VAL A 6 12.60 6.43 -13.00
CA VAL A 6 11.94 6.23 -14.30
C VAL A 6 10.62 5.52 -14.08
N SER A 7 9.52 6.12 -14.53
CA SER A 7 8.19 5.50 -14.47
C SER A 7 7.34 6.00 -15.64
N ASN A 8 6.14 5.42 -15.81
CA ASN A 8 5.19 5.90 -16.81
C ASN A 8 4.86 7.39 -16.58
N PHE A 9 4.30 7.76 -15.43
CA PHE A 9 4.01 9.16 -15.05
C PHE A 9 4.16 9.33 -13.53
N MET A 10 4.31 10.58 -13.09
CA MET A 10 4.30 10.94 -11.66
C MET A 10 2.88 10.84 -11.09
N ASN A 11 2.74 10.24 -9.93
CA ASN A 11 1.47 10.16 -9.21
C ASN A 11 1.62 10.57 -7.73
N HIS A 12 0.48 10.78 -7.07
CA HIS A 12 0.42 11.27 -5.68
C HIS A 12 1.09 10.36 -4.65
N HIS A 13 1.25 9.04 -4.93
CA HIS A 13 1.98 8.14 -4.04
C HIS A 13 3.49 8.20 -4.20
N GLN A 14 3.98 8.69 -5.36
CA GLN A 14 5.41 8.81 -5.63
C GLN A 14 5.94 10.20 -5.23
N LEU A 15 5.08 11.21 -5.22
CA LEU A 15 5.46 12.59 -4.92
C LEU A 15 6.11 12.76 -3.54
N PRO A 16 5.55 12.27 -2.42
CA PRO A 16 6.16 12.45 -1.10
C PRO A 16 7.55 11.81 -1.00
N PHE A 17 7.75 10.64 -1.60
CA PHE A 17 9.05 10.00 -1.68
C PHE A 17 10.04 10.82 -2.53
N SER A 18 9.61 11.33 -3.69
CA SER A 18 10.46 12.16 -4.57
C SER A 18 10.91 13.45 -3.85
N GLN A 19 9.98 14.10 -3.15
CA GLN A 19 10.29 15.27 -2.32
C GLN A 19 11.25 14.94 -1.18
N GLY A 20 11.07 13.77 -0.54
CA GLY A 20 11.96 13.28 0.49
C GLY A 20 13.38 12.98 -0.03
N ILE A 21 13.53 12.46 -1.26
CA ILE A 21 14.85 12.28 -1.90
C ILE A 21 15.52 13.63 -2.20
N LEU A 22 14.74 14.59 -2.71
CA LEU A 22 15.24 15.95 -3.01
C LEU A 22 15.78 16.68 -1.77
N SER A 23 15.24 16.36 -0.59
CA SER A 23 15.68 16.95 0.68
C SER A 23 16.97 16.32 1.25
N GLN A 24 17.52 15.27 0.61
CA GLN A 24 18.72 14.60 1.12
C GLN A 24 20.00 15.31 0.67
N ASP A 25 20.92 15.56 1.60
CA ASP A 25 22.18 16.22 1.32
C ASP A 25 23.04 15.44 0.32
N GLY A 26 23.56 16.18 -0.67
CA GLY A 26 24.44 15.65 -1.70
C GLY A 26 23.76 14.69 -2.68
N VAL A 27 22.42 14.81 -2.85
CA VAL A 27 21.64 14.07 -3.84
C VAL A 27 21.13 15.02 -4.90
N GLU A 28 21.37 14.67 -6.17
CA GLU A 28 20.76 15.26 -7.34
C GLU A 28 19.68 14.26 -7.83
N TYR A 29 18.44 14.72 -7.95
CA TYR A 29 17.31 13.86 -8.27
C TYR A 29 16.56 14.35 -9.50
N THR A 30 16.20 13.42 -10.37
CA THR A 30 15.30 13.65 -11.50
C THR A 30 14.30 12.50 -11.59
N PHE A 31 13.03 12.84 -11.75
CA PHE A 31 12.01 11.89 -12.14
C PHE A 31 11.82 11.96 -13.66
N VAL A 32 11.88 10.83 -14.35
CA VAL A 32 11.64 10.73 -15.79
C VAL A 32 10.26 10.11 -16.00
N ALA A 33 9.32 10.91 -16.50
CA ALA A 33 8.01 10.46 -16.94
C ALA A 33 8.09 10.02 -18.41
N LEU A 34 7.74 8.75 -18.66
CA LEU A 34 7.79 8.16 -20.00
C LEU A 34 6.51 8.40 -20.82
N GLU A 35 5.40 8.68 -20.15
CA GLU A 35 4.06 8.81 -20.71
C GLU A 35 3.31 9.99 -20.08
N ALA A 36 2.37 10.56 -20.84
CA ALA A 36 1.43 11.52 -20.31
C ALA A 36 0.47 10.85 -19.30
N ILE A 37 -0.08 11.65 -18.40
CA ILE A 37 -1.13 11.17 -17.50
C ILE A 37 -2.37 10.83 -18.35
N PRO A 38 -2.97 9.64 -18.19
CA PRO A 38 -4.16 9.26 -18.94
C PRO A 38 -5.30 10.25 -18.75
N GLN A 39 -5.98 10.63 -19.85
CA GLN A 39 -7.08 11.61 -19.83
C GLN A 39 -8.19 11.23 -18.86
N GLU A 40 -8.52 9.93 -18.76
CA GLU A 40 -9.48 9.41 -17.80
C GLU A 40 -9.17 9.83 -16.35
N ARG A 41 -7.89 9.88 -15.97
CA ARG A 41 -7.50 10.35 -14.63
C ARG A 41 -7.67 11.84 -14.45
N LEU A 42 -7.32 12.62 -15.47
CA LEU A 42 -7.55 14.07 -15.45
C LEU A 42 -9.05 14.40 -15.36
N ASP A 43 -9.89 13.65 -16.07
CA ASP A 43 -11.35 13.77 -16.02
C ASP A 43 -11.94 13.40 -14.66
N MET A 44 -11.26 12.51 -13.90
CA MET A 44 -11.58 12.19 -12.50
C MET A 44 -11.08 13.24 -11.50
N GLY A 45 -10.49 14.36 -11.98
CA GLY A 45 -10.00 15.44 -11.13
C GLY A 45 -8.57 15.28 -10.60
N TYR A 46 -7.80 14.29 -11.08
CA TYR A 46 -6.37 14.22 -10.76
C TYR A 46 -5.60 15.32 -11.52
N GLU A 47 -4.64 15.95 -10.84
CA GLU A 47 -3.79 16.97 -11.45
C GLU A 47 -2.74 16.36 -12.40
N ASP A 48 -2.32 17.13 -13.41
CA ASP A 48 -1.13 16.80 -14.22
C ASP A 48 0.15 17.09 -13.42
N MET A 49 0.59 16.07 -12.69
CA MET A 49 1.78 16.16 -11.85
C MET A 49 3.09 16.14 -12.66
N ASN A 50 3.06 15.68 -13.92
CA ASN A 50 4.26 15.64 -14.76
C ASN A 50 4.80 17.04 -15.07
N HIS A 51 3.92 18.01 -15.35
CA HIS A 51 4.31 19.37 -15.68
C HIS A 51 4.35 20.32 -14.46
N LYS A 52 3.83 19.87 -13.32
CA LYS A 52 3.74 20.69 -12.11
C LYS A 52 5.08 20.85 -11.37
N TYR A 53 5.97 19.86 -11.45
CA TYR A 53 7.19 19.83 -10.65
C TYR A 53 8.46 19.93 -11.48
N PRO A 54 9.40 20.86 -11.16
CA PRO A 54 10.60 21.13 -11.96
C PRO A 54 11.61 19.96 -11.98
N PHE A 55 11.51 19.01 -11.07
CA PHE A 55 12.35 17.81 -11.05
C PHE A 55 11.81 16.67 -11.92
N VAL A 56 10.66 16.88 -12.59
CA VAL A 56 10.09 15.90 -13.53
C VAL A 56 10.48 16.27 -14.96
N LEU A 57 11.15 15.34 -15.63
CA LEU A 57 11.43 15.41 -17.07
C LEU A 57 10.40 14.58 -17.83
N CYS A 58 9.54 15.23 -18.62
CA CYS A 58 8.58 14.56 -19.50
C CYS A 58 9.28 14.09 -20.77
N ALA A 59 9.73 12.83 -20.80
CA ALA A 59 10.50 12.27 -21.92
C ALA A 59 9.69 12.16 -23.22
N TYR A 60 8.37 12.20 -23.14
CA TYR A 60 7.44 12.10 -24.27
C TYR A 60 7.17 13.43 -24.98
N ASP A 61 7.54 14.58 -24.41
CA ASP A 61 7.24 15.90 -24.96
C ASP A 61 8.00 16.18 -26.27
N SER A 62 9.24 15.68 -26.39
CA SER A 62 10.06 15.85 -27.60
C SER A 62 11.17 14.81 -27.71
N GLU A 63 11.69 14.65 -28.92
CA GLU A 63 12.85 13.79 -29.16
C GLU A 63 14.10 14.25 -28.41
N GLU A 64 14.26 15.56 -28.21
CA GLU A 64 15.35 16.13 -27.42
C GLU A 64 15.22 15.72 -25.94
N LYS A 65 14.02 15.86 -25.34
CA LYS A 65 13.76 15.45 -23.98
C LYS A 65 13.91 13.93 -23.80
N ARG A 66 13.54 13.13 -24.80
CA ARG A 66 13.79 11.69 -24.79
C ARG A 66 15.28 11.37 -24.71
N ARG A 67 16.11 12.03 -25.53
CA ARG A 67 17.58 11.86 -25.48
C ARG A 67 18.18 12.34 -24.17
N GLN A 68 17.66 13.44 -23.64
CA GLN A 68 18.06 13.92 -22.30
C GLN A 68 17.74 12.90 -21.21
N ALA A 69 16.54 12.29 -21.24
CA ALA A 69 16.14 11.25 -20.31
C ALA A 69 17.07 10.01 -20.40
N GLU A 70 17.38 9.55 -21.62
CA GLU A 70 18.31 8.44 -21.83
C GLU A 70 19.69 8.72 -21.23
N LYS A 71 20.20 9.96 -21.43
CA LYS A 71 21.48 10.38 -20.86
C LYS A 71 21.43 10.42 -19.33
N LEU A 72 20.37 10.98 -18.72
CA LEU A 72 20.19 10.99 -17.28
C LEU A 72 20.14 9.58 -16.67
N ILE A 73 19.42 8.67 -17.34
CA ILE A 73 19.36 7.26 -16.93
C ILE A 73 20.75 6.61 -17.02
N ASP A 74 21.50 6.86 -18.11
CA ASP A 74 22.82 6.29 -18.27
C ASP A 74 23.88 6.88 -17.30
N ASP A 75 23.79 8.17 -17.02
CA ASP A 75 24.77 8.88 -16.19
C ASP A 75 24.49 8.81 -14.67
N ALA A 76 23.30 8.40 -14.26
CA ALA A 76 22.94 8.29 -12.85
C ALA A 76 23.86 7.31 -12.09
N ASP A 77 24.15 7.61 -10.84
CA ASP A 77 24.80 6.66 -9.92
C ASP A 77 23.83 5.52 -9.57
N VAL A 78 22.54 5.87 -9.41
CA VAL A 78 21.44 4.97 -9.09
C VAL A 78 20.25 5.25 -10.01
N ALA A 79 19.71 4.22 -10.65
CA ALA A 79 18.43 4.30 -11.35
C ALA A 79 17.36 3.51 -10.59
N ILE A 80 16.20 4.16 -10.38
CA ILE A 80 14.99 3.56 -9.83
C ILE A 80 14.00 3.32 -10.98
N TYR A 81 13.39 2.16 -11.02
CA TYR A 81 12.41 1.79 -12.03
C TYR A 81 11.07 1.45 -11.39
N GLY A 82 10.06 2.22 -11.74
CA GLY A 82 8.65 1.91 -11.48
C GLY A 82 8.03 1.15 -12.65
N SER A 83 6.89 1.64 -13.15
CA SER A 83 6.24 1.11 -14.35
C SER A 83 6.96 1.63 -15.60
N CYS A 84 7.79 0.78 -16.21
CA CYS A 84 8.57 1.11 -17.39
C CYS A 84 8.91 -0.16 -18.20
N PRO A 85 9.31 -0.04 -19.48
CA PRO A 85 9.79 -1.16 -20.28
C PRO A 85 11.04 -1.81 -19.69
N ASP A 86 11.08 -3.15 -19.64
CA ASP A 86 12.19 -3.93 -19.10
C ASP A 86 13.51 -3.68 -19.86
N SER A 87 13.44 -3.26 -21.14
CA SER A 87 14.62 -2.94 -21.95
C SER A 87 15.49 -1.82 -21.37
N LEU A 88 14.90 -0.85 -20.66
CA LEU A 88 15.64 0.21 -19.97
C LEU A 88 16.47 -0.35 -18.81
N ILE A 89 15.94 -1.35 -18.10
CA ILE A 89 16.62 -2.02 -17.00
C ILE A 89 17.76 -2.87 -17.55
N VAL A 90 17.50 -3.70 -18.59
CA VAL A 90 18.51 -4.55 -19.26
C VAL A 90 19.69 -3.72 -19.75
N ARG A 91 19.41 -2.60 -20.45
CA ARG A 91 20.44 -1.69 -20.98
C ARG A 91 21.41 -1.21 -19.89
N ARG A 92 20.91 -0.98 -18.68
CA ARG A 92 21.72 -0.46 -17.59
C ARG A 92 22.41 -1.55 -16.78
N THR A 93 21.69 -2.65 -16.48
CA THR A 93 22.26 -3.78 -15.74
C THR A 93 23.36 -4.48 -16.52
N SER A 94 23.27 -4.56 -17.86
CA SER A 94 24.33 -5.10 -18.73
C SER A 94 25.63 -4.28 -18.70
N LYS A 95 25.56 -3.00 -18.29
CA LYS A 95 26.73 -2.13 -18.07
C LYS A 95 27.26 -2.20 -16.62
N GLY A 96 26.74 -3.13 -15.80
CA GLY A 96 27.11 -3.26 -14.38
C GLY A 96 26.69 -2.09 -13.49
N LYS A 97 25.71 -1.27 -13.92
CA LYS A 97 25.27 -0.07 -13.17
C LYS A 97 24.12 -0.40 -12.24
N LEU A 98 24.17 0.15 -11.01
CA LEU A 98 23.20 -0.10 -9.96
C LEU A 98 21.77 0.33 -10.34
N CYS A 99 20.83 -0.59 -10.15
CA CYS A 99 19.42 -0.41 -10.40
C CYS A 99 18.58 -0.88 -9.21
N PHE A 100 17.47 -0.18 -8.97
CA PHE A 100 16.40 -0.62 -8.09
C PHE A 100 15.10 -0.70 -8.88
N LYS A 101 14.30 -1.76 -8.66
CA LYS A 101 12.95 -1.87 -9.20
C LYS A 101 11.95 -1.85 -8.05
N PHE A 102 11.02 -0.90 -8.11
CA PHE A 102 9.86 -0.86 -7.20
C PHE A 102 8.78 -1.74 -7.82
N SER A 103 8.41 -2.80 -7.14
CA SER A 103 7.53 -3.82 -7.72
C SER A 103 6.56 -4.38 -6.72
N GLU A 104 5.30 -4.53 -7.15
CA GLU A 104 4.31 -5.38 -6.52
C GLU A 104 4.54 -6.85 -6.91
N ARG A 105 3.59 -7.72 -6.56
CA ARG A 105 3.59 -9.15 -6.92
C ARG A 105 3.66 -9.39 -8.42
N TYR A 106 4.39 -10.43 -8.82
CA TYR A 106 4.44 -10.92 -10.20
C TYR A 106 3.36 -11.97 -10.48
N PHE A 107 3.00 -12.78 -9.48
CA PHE A 107 2.08 -13.91 -9.65
C PHE A 107 0.78 -13.70 -8.88
N LYS A 108 0.03 -12.62 -9.23
CA LYS A 108 -1.24 -12.25 -8.58
C LYS A 108 -2.34 -13.30 -8.77
N GLU A 109 -2.34 -14.02 -9.90
CA GLU A 109 -3.30 -15.10 -10.19
C GLU A 109 -3.01 -16.39 -9.40
N GLY A 110 -1.99 -16.36 -8.55
CA GLY A 110 -1.60 -17.49 -7.71
C GLY A 110 -0.43 -18.29 -8.23
N THR A 111 -0.06 -19.29 -7.46
CA THR A 111 1.12 -20.15 -7.71
C THR A 111 0.79 -21.64 -7.71
N GLY A 112 -0.51 -21.98 -7.89
CA GLY A 112 -0.98 -23.36 -8.00
C GLY A 112 -0.45 -24.09 -9.23
N LEU A 113 -0.66 -25.41 -9.28
CA LEU A 113 -0.10 -26.27 -10.35
C LEU A 113 -0.51 -25.80 -11.76
N LEU A 114 -1.71 -25.31 -11.95
CA LEU A 114 -2.21 -24.83 -13.24
C LEU A 114 -1.51 -23.54 -13.72
N GLN A 115 -1.02 -22.72 -12.81
CA GLN A 115 -0.32 -21.47 -13.11
C GLN A 115 1.18 -21.67 -13.36
N ILE A 116 1.76 -22.82 -13.04
CA ILE A 116 3.21 -23.05 -13.16
C ILE A 116 3.76 -22.73 -14.57
N PRO A 117 3.17 -23.21 -15.69
CA PRO A 117 3.70 -22.93 -17.02
C PRO A 117 3.69 -21.43 -17.36
N HIS A 118 2.60 -20.73 -17.02
CA HIS A 118 2.45 -19.30 -17.23
C HIS A 118 3.46 -18.51 -16.39
N ASN A 119 3.55 -18.81 -15.11
CA ASN A 119 4.45 -18.13 -14.17
C ASN A 119 5.93 -18.35 -14.54
N LEU A 120 6.28 -19.57 -14.96
CA LEU A 120 7.63 -19.89 -15.43
C LEU A 120 7.99 -19.10 -16.69
N ALA A 121 7.09 -19.06 -17.69
CA ALA A 121 7.29 -18.27 -18.90
C ALA A 121 7.42 -16.76 -18.57
N SER A 122 6.59 -16.24 -17.69
CA SER A 122 6.67 -14.86 -17.22
C SER A 122 8.00 -14.57 -16.51
N ALA A 123 8.43 -15.45 -15.61
CA ALA A 123 9.72 -15.31 -14.91
C ALA A 123 10.91 -15.32 -15.88
N TRP A 124 10.89 -16.22 -16.85
CA TRP A 124 11.95 -16.29 -17.89
C TRP A 124 12.00 -15.03 -18.74
N LYS A 125 10.87 -14.46 -19.08
CA LYS A 125 10.78 -13.24 -19.88
C LYS A 125 11.15 -11.98 -19.10
N HIS A 126 10.64 -11.81 -17.88
CA HIS A 126 10.66 -10.56 -17.13
C HIS A 126 11.62 -10.52 -15.93
N LEU A 127 12.15 -11.65 -15.48
CA LEU A 127 13.03 -11.70 -14.30
C LEU A 127 14.41 -12.30 -14.62
N LYS A 128 14.45 -13.38 -15.38
CA LYS A 128 15.71 -14.09 -15.72
C LYS A 128 16.78 -13.17 -16.35
N PRO A 129 16.45 -12.22 -17.25
CA PRO A 129 17.44 -11.30 -17.83
C PRO A 129 18.17 -10.44 -16.81
N PHE A 130 17.61 -10.25 -15.62
CA PHE A 130 18.17 -9.37 -14.57
C PHE A 130 18.94 -10.11 -13.48
N GLU A 131 18.90 -11.44 -13.47
CA GLU A 131 19.43 -12.25 -12.37
C GLU A 131 20.94 -12.03 -12.14
N MET A 132 21.69 -11.82 -13.20
CA MET A 132 23.15 -11.64 -13.15
C MET A 132 23.59 -10.18 -12.98
N GLY A 133 22.68 -9.21 -13.12
CA GLY A 133 22.99 -7.79 -13.02
C GLY A 133 22.82 -7.22 -11.61
N PRO A 134 23.32 -5.98 -11.36
CA PRO A 134 23.16 -5.30 -10.09
C PRO A 134 21.76 -4.66 -9.95
N LEU A 135 20.74 -5.50 -10.08
CA LEU A 135 19.34 -5.13 -9.84
C LEU A 135 18.91 -5.58 -8.44
N TYR A 136 18.38 -4.63 -7.68
CA TYR A 136 17.78 -4.83 -6.38
C TYR A 136 16.29 -4.50 -6.45
N PHE A 137 15.48 -5.21 -5.65
CA PHE A 137 14.04 -5.01 -5.63
C PHE A 137 13.61 -4.34 -4.32
N CYS A 138 12.85 -3.28 -4.45
CA CYS A 138 12.06 -2.70 -3.38
C CYS A 138 10.64 -3.27 -3.50
N CYS A 139 10.32 -4.23 -2.63
CA CYS A 139 9.13 -5.06 -2.70
C CYS A 139 7.91 -4.34 -2.12
N SER A 140 7.02 -3.83 -2.98
CA SER A 140 5.77 -3.19 -2.59
C SER A 140 4.64 -4.22 -2.36
N SER A 141 4.99 -5.34 -1.78
CA SER A 141 4.14 -6.38 -1.22
C SER A 141 5.02 -7.39 -0.50
N ALA A 142 4.59 -7.92 0.62
CA ALA A 142 5.31 -8.92 1.37
C ALA A 142 5.52 -10.24 0.57
N TYR A 143 4.67 -10.50 -0.40
CA TYR A 143 4.74 -11.70 -1.25
C TYR A 143 5.69 -11.54 -2.44
N THR A 144 6.16 -10.32 -2.74
CA THR A 144 7.04 -10.07 -3.91
C THR A 144 8.35 -10.82 -3.81
N ALA A 145 8.96 -10.89 -2.63
CA ALA A 145 10.23 -11.62 -2.45
C ALA A 145 10.08 -13.13 -2.73
N ALA A 146 8.94 -13.73 -2.36
CA ALA A 146 8.64 -15.13 -2.67
C ALA A 146 8.43 -15.34 -4.17
N ASP A 147 7.66 -14.45 -4.83
CA ASP A 147 7.45 -14.51 -6.27
C ASP A 147 8.79 -14.41 -7.04
N LEU A 148 9.66 -13.46 -6.67
CA LEU A 148 10.98 -13.26 -7.28
C LEU A 148 11.92 -14.47 -7.11
N ASN A 149 11.84 -15.18 -6.01
CA ASN A 149 12.72 -16.30 -5.71
C ASN A 149 12.13 -17.67 -6.04
N ARG A 150 10.93 -17.72 -6.64
CA ARG A 150 10.29 -19.00 -7.02
C ARG A 150 10.95 -19.67 -8.24
N TYR A 151 11.31 -18.87 -9.25
CA TYR A 151 11.90 -19.38 -10.51
C TYR A 151 13.22 -18.70 -10.86
N THR A 152 13.68 -17.74 -10.06
CA THR A 152 14.94 -17.00 -10.19
C THR A 152 15.59 -16.83 -8.83
N ASN A 153 16.80 -16.24 -8.77
CA ASN A 153 17.51 -16.06 -7.53
C ASN A 153 17.87 -14.57 -7.27
N PHE A 154 17.01 -13.89 -6.51
CA PHE A 154 17.24 -12.53 -6.02
C PHE A 154 17.46 -12.49 -4.50
N ARG A 155 17.84 -13.61 -3.88
CA ARG A 155 18.17 -13.67 -2.44
C ARG A 155 19.23 -12.64 -2.10
N GLY A 156 19.01 -11.89 -1.02
CA GLY A 156 19.91 -10.82 -0.62
C GLY A 156 19.78 -9.53 -1.45
N ARG A 157 18.86 -9.47 -2.40
CA ARG A 157 18.59 -8.29 -3.24
C ARG A 157 17.15 -7.80 -3.18
N THR A 158 16.40 -8.21 -2.16
CA THR A 158 15.00 -7.84 -1.93
C THR A 158 14.88 -7.07 -0.61
N PHE A 159 14.23 -5.90 -0.66
CA PHE A 159 14.03 -5.02 0.48
C PHE A 159 12.55 -4.67 0.65
N LYS A 160 12.08 -4.53 1.89
CA LYS A 160 10.72 -4.08 2.19
C LYS A 160 10.51 -2.67 1.63
N TRP A 161 9.39 -2.48 0.99
CA TRP A 161 8.99 -1.21 0.41
C TRP A 161 7.48 -1.07 0.45
N GLY A 162 6.99 0.13 0.12
CA GLY A 162 5.56 0.38 0.07
C GLY A 162 5.19 1.56 -0.79
N TYR A 163 3.92 1.92 -0.75
CA TYR A 163 3.46 3.23 -1.19
C TYR A 163 3.46 4.14 0.02
N PHE A 164 3.86 5.39 -0.20
CA PHE A 164 3.98 6.39 0.85
C PHE A 164 3.09 7.60 0.51
N PRO A 165 1.75 7.48 0.72
CA PRO A 165 0.88 8.62 0.60
C PRO A 165 1.28 9.69 1.62
N GLU A 166 0.76 10.90 1.45
CA GLU A 166 1.01 11.99 2.38
C GLU A 166 0.72 11.56 3.82
N THR A 167 1.71 11.73 4.68
CA THR A 167 1.60 11.47 6.12
C THR A 167 1.25 12.76 6.83
N LYS A 168 0.01 12.83 7.32
CA LYS A 168 -0.43 13.95 8.16
C LYS A 168 0.11 13.79 9.58
N LYS A 169 0.59 14.88 10.17
CA LYS A 169 1.01 14.92 11.56
C LYS A 169 -0.13 15.39 12.43
N TYR A 170 -0.50 14.59 13.41
CA TYR A 170 -1.53 14.89 14.40
C TYR A 170 -0.91 14.89 15.80
N ASP A 171 -1.51 15.64 16.70
CA ASP A 171 -1.43 15.31 18.12
C ASP A 171 -2.25 14.03 18.35
N ALA A 172 -1.59 12.95 18.76
CA ALA A 172 -2.24 11.65 18.93
C ALA A 172 -3.40 11.69 19.95
N SER A 173 -3.24 12.46 21.03
CA SER A 173 -4.29 12.64 22.04
C SER A 173 -5.51 13.37 21.47
N GLU A 174 -5.28 14.43 20.70
CA GLU A 174 -6.33 15.18 20.01
C GLU A 174 -7.06 14.32 18.95
N LEU A 175 -6.31 13.52 18.19
CA LEU A 175 -6.87 12.61 17.20
C LEU A 175 -7.80 11.58 17.86
N MET A 176 -7.38 10.99 18.98
CA MET A 176 -8.20 10.04 19.73
C MET A 176 -9.42 10.68 20.39
N LYS A 177 -9.31 11.95 20.83
CA LYS A 177 -10.47 12.71 21.36
C LYS A 177 -11.52 12.99 20.28
N ARG A 178 -11.11 13.30 19.04
CA ARG A 178 -12.03 13.52 17.91
C ARG A 178 -12.86 12.27 17.61
N LYS A 179 -12.28 11.10 17.67
CA LYS A 179 -12.99 9.82 17.49
C LYS A 179 -14.06 9.60 18.56
N LEU A 180 -13.80 10.02 19.81
CA LEU A 180 -14.77 9.94 20.90
C LEU A 180 -15.92 10.96 20.76
N SER A 181 -15.62 12.17 20.26
CA SER A 181 -16.62 13.24 20.14
C SER A 181 -17.53 13.10 18.91
N ALA A 182 -17.10 12.35 17.90
CA ALA A 182 -17.91 12.08 16.70
C ALA A 182 -19.10 11.17 16.99
N THR A 183 -19.16 10.59 18.17
CA THR A 183 -20.24 9.73 18.62
C THR A 183 -21.25 10.52 19.44
N SER A 184 -22.45 10.59 18.91
CA SER A 184 -23.61 11.36 19.29
C SER A 184 -23.80 11.59 20.79
N ALA A 185 -23.95 12.86 21.16
CA ALA A 185 -24.59 13.28 22.41
C ALA A 185 -25.97 12.62 22.51
N GLY A 186 -26.12 11.62 23.40
CA GLY A 186 -27.45 11.08 23.72
C GLY A 186 -27.56 9.55 23.89
N TRP A 187 -26.56 8.76 23.50
CA TRP A 187 -26.60 7.30 23.70
C TRP A 187 -25.81 6.90 24.96
N LYS A 188 -26.40 6.03 25.76
CA LYS A 188 -25.77 5.49 27.00
C LYS A 188 -24.53 4.63 26.74
N HIS A 189 -24.31 4.22 25.48
CA HIS A 189 -23.15 3.49 25.00
C HIS A 189 -22.65 4.12 23.72
N HIS A 190 -21.33 4.19 23.56
CA HIS A 190 -20.64 4.68 22.38
C HIS A 190 -21.04 3.86 21.12
N GLN A 191 -21.63 4.53 20.11
CA GLN A 191 -21.88 3.89 18.81
C GLN A 191 -20.58 3.88 18.00
N ALA A 192 -20.00 2.72 17.78
CA ALA A 192 -18.75 2.61 17.05
C ALA A 192 -18.89 2.99 15.58
N SER A 193 -18.01 3.87 15.09
CA SER A 193 -17.92 4.25 13.68
C SER A 193 -16.97 3.32 12.95
N ILE A 194 -17.48 2.57 11.99
CA ILE A 194 -16.72 1.61 11.17
C ILE A 194 -16.67 2.12 9.73
N LEU A 195 -15.52 2.12 9.10
CA LEU A 195 -15.33 2.61 7.74
C LEU A 195 -14.78 1.51 6.84
N TRP A 196 -15.33 1.41 5.64
CA TRP A 196 -14.75 0.73 4.50
C TRP A 196 -14.59 1.74 3.35
N ALA A 197 -13.44 1.79 2.68
CA ALA A 197 -13.20 2.70 1.56
C ALA A 197 -12.40 2.03 0.43
N GLY A 198 -12.92 2.11 -0.80
CA GLY A 198 -12.27 1.55 -1.96
C GLY A 198 -13.19 1.44 -3.18
N ARG A 199 -12.68 0.90 -4.29
CA ARG A 199 -13.52 0.57 -5.45
C ARG A 199 -14.46 -0.59 -5.10
N LEU A 200 -15.73 -0.50 -5.47
CA LEU A 200 -16.73 -1.55 -5.22
C LEU A 200 -16.59 -2.66 -6.28
N ILE A 201 -15.56 -3.50 -6.15
CA ILE A 201 -15.22 -4.59 -7.08
C ILE A 201 -14.99 -5.90 -6.33
N GLY A 202 -15.18 -7.04 -7.01
CA GLY A 202 -15.21 -8.37 -6.39
C GLY A 202 -14.07 -8.69 -5.46
N TRP A 203 -12.82 -8.51 -5.90
CA TRP A 203 -11.65 -8.88 -5.10
C TRP A 203 -11.34 -7.94 -3.91
N LYS A 204 -12.06 -6.83 -3.76
CA LYS A 204 -11.99 -5.97 -2.57
C LYS A 204 -12.98 -6.36 -1.47
N HIS A 205 -13.93 -7.24 -1.78
CA HIS A 205 -14.90 -7.80 -0.85
C HIS A 205 -15.65 -6.77 0.01
N PRO A 206 -16.25 -5.70 -0.57
CA PRO A 206 -17.09 -4.77 0.19
C PRO A 206 -18.31 -5.45 0.81
N ASP A 207 -18.80 -6.52 0.21
CA ASP A 207 -19.89 -7.38 0.67
C ASP A 207 -19.63 -7.99 2.06
N ALA A 208 -18.37 -8.32 2.39
CA ALA A 208 -18.00 -8.81 3.71
C ALA A 208 -18.38 -7.84 4.84
N SER A 209 -18.37 -6.51 4.56
CA SER A 209 -18.79 -5.48 5.51
C SER A 209 -20.30 -5.52 5.80
N ILE A 210 -21.12 -5.86 4.81
CA ILE A 210 -22.57 -5.99 4.95
C ILE A 210 -22.92 -7.27 5.71
N GLU A 211 -22.23 -8.38 5.42
CA GLU A 211 -22.36 -9.63 6.19
C GLU A 211 -21.99 -9.40 7.67
N LEU A 212 -20.92 -8.66 7.90
CA LEU A 212 -20.51 -8.26 9.25
C LEU A 212 -21.62 -7.45 9.94
N ALA A 213 -22.21 -6.46 9.27
CA ALA A 213 -23.28 -5.63 9.84
C ALA A 213 -24.48 -6.46 10.29
N ALA A 214 -24.94 -7.42 9.47
CA ALA A 214 -26.04 -8.29 9.82
C ALA A 214 -25.75 -9.12 11.08
N SER A 215 -24.52 -9.63 11.19
CA SER A 215 -24.10 -10.39 12.38
C SER A 215 -23.99 -9.51 13.63
N LEU A 216 -23.38 -8.34 13.53
CA LEU A 216 -23.24 -7.40 14.65
C LEU A 216 -24.62 -6.90 15.14
N LYS A 217 -25.55 -6.57 14.22
CA LYS A 217 -26.93 -6.18 14.54
C LYS A 217 -27.65 -7.29 15.32
N LYS A 218 -27.56 -8.54 14.83
CA LYS A 218 -28.14 -9.70 15.52
C LYS A 218 -27.56 -9.92 16.93
N LYS A 219 -26.30 -9.56 17.15
CA LYS A 219 -25.62 -9.63 18.48
C LYS A 219 -25.89 -8.42 19.36
N GLY A 220 -26.63 -7.41 18.88
CA GLY A 220 -27.01 -6.22 19.67
C GLY A 220 -25.89 -5.20 19.84
N TYR A 221 -24.85 -5.19 19.00
CA TYR A 221 -23.83 -4.15 19.01
C TYR A 221 -24.39 -2.81 18.52
N SER A 222 -23.90 -1.70 19.11
CA SER A 222 -24.18 -0.34 18.65
C SER A 222 -23.05 0.13 17.73
N PHE A 223 -23.33 0.26 16.42
CA PHE A 223 -22.34 0.63 15.42
C PHE A 223 -23.00 1.29 14.21
N LYS A 224 -22.18 1.94 13.38
CA LYS A 224 -22.51 2.37 12.02
C LYS A 224 -21.37 2.03 11.08
N ILE A 225 -21.68 1.41 9.93
CA ILE A 225 -20.72 1.16 8.86
C ILE A 225 -20.96 2.15 7.73
N SER A 226 -19.95 2.94 7.39
CA SER A 226 -19.94 3.78 6.20
C SER A 226 -19.10 3.12 5.11
N ILE A 227 -19.65 2.98 3.92
CA ILE A 227 -18.98 2.43 2.73
C ILE A 227 -18.78 3.54 1.72
N ILE A 228 -17.49 3.88 1.43
CA ILE A 228 -17.09 4.93 0.50
C ILE A 228 -16.51 4.30 -0.76
N GLY A 229 -17.03 4.70 -1.91
CA GLY A 229 -16.53 4.30 -3.22
C GLY A 229 -17.62 4.06 -4.23
N ASN A 230 -17.21 3.70 -5.43
CA ASN A 230 -18.08 3.28 -6.53
C ASN A 230 -17.52 2.05 -7.25
N GLY A 231 -18.30 1.41 -8.06
CA GLY A 231 -17.89 0.25 -8.86
C GLY A 231 -19.03 -0.66 -9.24
N GLU A 232 -18.69 -1.74 -9.95
CA GLU A 232 -19.63 -2.68 -10.55
C GLU A 232 -20.56 -3.39 -9.53
N MET A 233 -20.12 -3.52 -8.27
CA MET A 233 -20.90 -4.18 -7.21
C MET A 233 -21.95 -3.26 -6.55
N GLU A 234 -22.04 -1.97 -6.90
CA GLU A 234 -22.89 -1.02 -6.18
C GLU A 234 -24.35 -1.48 -6.08
N ALA A 235 -24.95 -1.90 -7.19
CA ALA A 235 -26.35 -2.37 -7.21
C ALA A 235 -26.55 -3.62 -6.33
N GLN A 236 -25.62 -4.57 -6.41
CA GLN A 236 -25.62 -5.78 -5.60
C GLN A 236 -25.53 -5.45 -4.10
N LEU A 237 -24.64 -4.55 -3.72
CA LEU A 237 -24.43 -4.16 -2.31
C LEU A 237 -25.68 -3.47 -1.75
N ARG A 238 -26.32 -2.59 -2.53
CA ARG A 238 -27.59 -1.95 -2.13
C ARG A 238 -28.70 -2.96 -1.90
N GLU A 239 -28.79 -4.00 -2.74
CA GLU A 239 -29.75 -5.10 -2.57
C GLU A 239 -29.41 -5.94 -1.33
N MET A 240 -28.12 -6.24 -1.08
CA MET A 240 -27.71 -6.94 0.13
C MET A 240 -28.08 -6.17 1.40
N ILE A 241 -27.88 -4.86 1.44
CA ILE A 241 -28.25 -4.00 2.57
C ILE A 241 -29.75 -4.13 2.89
N ARG A 242 -30.62 -4.07 1.86
CA ARG A 242 -32.06 -4.25 2.02
C ARG A 242 -32.45 -5.65 2.46
N SER A 243 -31.95 -6.67 1.76
CA SER A 243 -32.32 -8.07 2.03
C SER A 243 -31.88 -8.58 3.40
N LYS A 244 -30.82 -7.94 3.98
CA LYS A 244 -30.31 -8.26 5.32
C LYS A 244 -30.87 -7.34 6.41
N ASP A 245 -31.77 -6.40 6.07
CA ASP A 245 -32.39 -5.47 7.02
C ASP A 245 -31.34 -4.70 7.86
N VAL A 246 -30.35 -4.08 7.17
CA VAL A 246 -29.26 -3.34 7.82
C VAL A 246 -29.16 -1.88 7.36
N GLU A 247 -30.22 -1.32 6.73
CA GLU A 247 -30.28 0.07 6.25
C GLU A 247 -30.13 1.08 7.39
N ASP A 248 -30.50 0.73 8.61
CA ASP A 248 -30.36 1.56 9.81
C ASP A 248 -28.91 1.71 10.30
N CYS A 249 -28.04 0.74 9.98
CA CYS A 249 -26.67 0.71 10.46
C CYS A 249 -25.60 0.64 9.35
N VAL A 250 -25.99 0.58 8.08
CA VAL A 250 -25.06 0.61 6.92
C VAL A 250 -25.46 1.71 5.96
N GLU A 251 -24.49 2.57 5.58
CA GLU A 251 -24.71 3.60 4.57
C GLU A 251 -23.68 3.50 3.44
N MET A 252 -24.12 3.67 2.20
CA MET A 252 -23.25 3.80 1.03
C MET A 252 -23.17 5.27 0.63
N LEU A 253 -21.99 5.85 0.75
CA LEU A 253 -21.74 7.30 0.59
C LEU A 253 -21.33 7.69 -0.84
N GLY A 254 -21.09 6.72 -1.73
CA GLY A 254 -20.59 6.98 -3.07
C GLY A 254 -19.10 7.32 -3.12
N ALA A 255 -18.64 7.76 -4.29
CA ALA A 255 -17.25 8.20 -4.46
C ALA A 255 -17.01 9.56 -3.80
N MET A 256 -15.82 9.71 -3.22
CA MET A 256 -15.39 10.95 -2.54
C MET A 256 -13.96 11.30 -2.96
N SER A 257 -13.60 12.56 -2.82
CA SER A 257 -12.23 13.03 -2.97
C SER A 257 -11.32 12.43 -1.88
N PRO A 258 -9.99 12.32 -2.13
CA PRO A 258 -9.05 11.82 -1.12
C PRO A 258 -9.12 12.54 0.23
N ASP A 259 -9.34 13.86 0.22
CA ASP A 259 -9.44 14.65 1.45
C ASP A 259 -10.73 14.33 2.23
N GLU A 260 -11.85 14.13 1.55
CA GLU A 260 -13.11 13.70 2.17
C GLU A 260 -12.98 12.30 2.79
N VAL A 261 -12.38 11.35 2.05
CA VAL A 261 -12.10 10.00 2.58
C VAL A 261 -11.22 10.09 3.82
N ARG A 262 -10.18 10.92 3.79
CA ARG A 262 -9.31 11.17 4.95
C ARG A 262 -10.08 11.72 6.14
N ALA A 263 -11.00 12.66 5.92
CA ALA A 263 -11.85 13.22 7.00
C ALA A 263 -12.77 12.17 7.63
N TYR A 264 -13.25 11.18 6.84
CA TYR A 264 -13.98 10.03 7.38
C TYR A 264 -13.06 9.12 8.20
N MET A 265 -11.84 8.83 7.74
CA MET A 265 -10.85 8.04 8.49
C MET A 265 -10.50 8.69 9.84
N GLU A 266 -10.35 10.02 9.89
CA GLU A 266 -10.04 10.75 11.12
C GLU A 266 -11.16 10.62 12.19
N ARG A 267 -12.39 10.32 11.77
CA ARG A 267 -13.55 10.13 12.65
C ARG A 267 -13.88 8.67 12.93
N ALA A 268 -13.46 7.76 12.05
CA ALA A 268 -13.76 6.34 12.17
C ALA A 268 -12.93 5.69 13.30
N ASP A 269 -13.60 4.89 14.12
CA ASP A 269 -12.96 4.07 15.16
C ASP A 269 -12.23 2.88 14.56
N VAL A 270 -12.89 2.19 13.61
CA VAL A 270 -12.41 0.97 12.98
C VAL A 270 -12.36 1.13 11.46
N PHE A 271 -11.31 0.66 10.84
CA PHE A 271 -11.20 0.56 9.39
C PHE A 271 -11.17 -0.92 8.97
N LEU A 272 -12.04 -1.27 8.01
CA LEU A 272 -12.11 -2.63 7.47
C LEU A 272 -11.34 -2.70 6.14
N PHE A 273 -10.38 -3.62 6.05
CA PHE A 273 -9.61 -3.83 4.83
C PHE A 273 -9.73 -5.29 4.39
N THR A 274 -10.67 -5.54 3.48
CA THR A 274 -11.21 -6.87 3.16
C THR A 274 -10.67 -7.50 1.89
N SER A 275 -9.80 -6.82 1.14
CA SER A 275 -9.24 -7.30 -0.13
C SER A 275 -8.55 -8.66 -0.02
N ASP A 276 -8.54 -9.39 -1.13
CA ASP A 276 -7.84 -10.66 -1.27
C ASP A 276 -6.41 -10.49 -1.81
N PHE A 277 -5.78 -11.58 -2.29
CA PHE A 277 -4.41 -11.61 -2.81
C PHE A 277 -4.16 -10.80 -4.08
N ASN A 278 -5.20 -10.21 -4.70
CA ASN A 278 -5.08 -9.29 -5.82
C ASN A 278 -4.67 -7.88 -5.36
N GLU A 279 -4.81 -7.55 -4.07
CA GLU A 279 -4.31 -6.31 -3.50
C GLU A 279 -2.79 -6.35 -3.34
N GLY A 280 -2.09 -5.65 -4.22
CA GLY A 280 -0.62 -5.59 -4.18
C GLY A 280 -0.10 -4.90 -2.92
N TRP A 281 -0.55 -3.67 -2.67
CA TRP A 281 -0.21 -2.90 -1.47
C TRP A 281 -1.45 -2.41 -0.71
N GLY A 282 -2.26 -1.57 -1.37
CA GLY A 282 -3.42 -0.93 -0.76
C GLY A 282 -3.05 0.26 0.12
N ALA A 283 -2.71 1.39 -0.53
CA ALA A 283 -2.29 2.63 0.15
C ALA A 283 -3.31 3.15 1.19
N VAL A 284 -4.58 2.78 1.05
CA VAL A 284 -5.65 3.08 2.00
C VAL A 284 -5.34 2.56 3.42
N LEU A 285 -4.53 1.50 3.56
CA LEU A 285 -4.05 1.02 4.85
C LEU A 285 -3.14 2.05 5.53
N ASN A 286 -2.18 2.62 4.78
CA ASN A 286 -1.32 3.67 5.32
C ASN A 286 -2.15 4.88 5.78
N GLU A 287 -3.15 5.27 4.99
CA GLU A 287 -4.00 6.43 5.26
C GLU A 287 -4.89 6.21 6.48
N SER A 288 -5.52 5.04 6.61
CA SER A 288 -6.36 4.70 7.77
C SER A 288 -5.55 4.54 9.05
N MET A 289 -4.38 3.91 9.00
CA MET A 289 -3.45 3.81 10.13
C MET A 289 -2.93 5.20 10.54
N ASN A 290 -2.53 6.04 9.58
CA ASN A 290 -2.11 7.43 9.85
C ASN A 290 -3.24 8.28 10.45
N SER A 291 -4.49 7.95 10.17
CA SER A 291 -5.67 8.59 10.76
C SER A 291 -6.06 7.98 12.11
N GLY A 292 -5.26 7.09 12.68
CA GLY A 292 -5.47 6.47 13.98
C GLY A 292 -6.67 5.52 14.05
N CYS A 293 -7.05 4.88 12.94
CA CYS A 293 -8.07 3.84 12.96
C CYS A 293 -7.49 2.54 13.55
N ALA A 294 -8.26 1.84 14.38
CA ALA A 294 -7.99 0.44 14.67
C ALA A 294 -8.36 -0.37 13.42
N VAL A 295 -7.37 -0.99 12.79
CA VAL A 295 -7.56 -1.68 11.49
C VAL A 295 -7.85 -3.15 11.71
N VAL A 296 -8.83 -3.71 10.95
CA VAL A 296 -9.02 -5.15 10.78
C VAL A 296 -8.80 -5.49 9.32
N ALA A 297 -7.73 -6.23 9.03
CA ALA A 297 -7.27 -6.46 7.66
C ALA A 297 -7.11 -7.95 7.32
N SER A 298 -7.40 -8.28 6.06
CA SER A 298 -7.16 -9.62 5.50
C SER A 298 -5.65 -9.89 5.39
N HIS A 299 -5.21 -11.07 5.84
CA HIS A 299 -3.80 -11.48 5.71
C HIS A 299 -3.31 -11.55 4.27
N ALA A 300 -4.24 -11.67 3.31
CA ALA A 300 -3.93 -11.78 1.88
C ALA A 300 -3.36 -10.49 1.26
N ILE A 301 -3.58 -9.35 1.90
CA ILE A 301 -3.16 -8.03 1.39
C ILE A 301 -1.66 -7.86 1.54
N GLY A 302 -0.99 -7.44 0.46
CA GLY A 302 0.47 -7.41 0.41
C GLY A 302 1.17 -6.46 1.38
N SER A 303 0.50 -5.40 1.85
CA SER A 303 1.05 -4.48 2.86
C SER A 303 0.89 -4.98 4.30
N VAL A 304 -0.07 -5.87 4.56
CA VAL A 304 -0.43 -6.30 5.92
C VAL A 304 0.75 -6.91 6.67
N PRO A 305 1.53 -7.85 6.10
CA PRO A 305 2.67 -8.44 6.84
C PRO A 305 3.79 -7.43 7.14
N PHE A 306 3.83 -6.30 6.43
CA PHE A 306 4.83 -5.25 6.66
C PHE A 306 4.35 -4.19 7.66
N LEU A 307 3.06 -3.82 7.60
CA LEU A 307 2.51 -2.71 8.37
C LEU A 307 1.85 -3.14 9.67
N ILE A 308 1.24 -4.33 9.71
CA ILE A 308 0.45 -4.77 10.86
C ILE A 308 1.22 -5.81 11.68
N LYS A 309 1.39 -5.48 12.95
CA LYS A 309 1.75 -6.41 14.02
C LYS A 309 0.47 -6.80 14.75
N ASP A 310 -0.01 -8.02 14.48
CA ASP A 310 -1.30 -8.51 14.95
C ASP A 310 -1.48 -8.36 16.46
N GLY A 311 -2.64 -7.84 16.86
CA GLY A 311 -2.95 -7.54 18.26
C GLY A 311 -2.29 -6.30 18.86
N VAL A 312 -1.40 -5.60 18.12
CA VAL A 312 -0.64 -4.44 18.60
C VAL A 312 -1.08 -3.15 17.92
N ASN A 313 -1.00 -3.06 16.59
CA ASN A 313 -1.33 -1.88 15.80
C ASN A 313 -2.39 -2.14 14.72
N GLY A 314 -3.01 -3.31 14.77
CA GLY A 314 -4.09 -3.78 13.92
C GLY A 314 -4.43 -5.22 14.26
N LEU A 315 -5.52 -5.73 13.70
CA LEU A 315 -5.92 -7.13 13.79
C LEU A 315 -5.91 -7.75 12.39
N ILE A 316 -5.38 -8.96 12.31
CA ILE A 316 -5.33 -9.73 11.06
C ILE A 316 -6.40 -10.81 11.11
N TYR A 317 -7.07 -11.03 10.00
CA TYR A 317 -7.96 -12.18 9.84
C TYR A 317 -7.59 -13.02 8.61
N GLU A 318 -7.94 -14.30 8.65
CA GLU A 318 -7.69 -15.23 7.56
C GLU A 318 -8.64 -14.92 6.38
N ASN A 319 -8.08 -14.72 5.19
CA ASN A 319 -8.85 -14.39 3.99
C ASN A 319 -9.95 -15.42 3.71
N GLY A 320 -11.16 -14.95 3.41
CA GLY A 320 -12.33 -15.80 3.20
C GLY A 320 -12.98 -16.35 4.48
N ASN A 321 -12.38 -16.14 5.66
CA ASN A 321 -12.93 -16.59 6.94
C ASN A 321 -13.77 -15.49 7.60
N GLN A 322 -15.04 -15.41 7.22
CA GLN A 322 -15.98 -14.40 7.73
C GLN A 322 -16.17 -14.47 9.25
N LYS A 323 -16.14 -15.69 9.83
CA LYS A 323 -16.25 -15.84 11.31
C LYS A 323 -15.05 -15.26 12.03
N HIS A 324 -13.85 -15.48 11.50
CA HIS A 324 -12.64 -14.90 12.07
C HIS A 324 -12.62 -13.35 11.92
N PHE A 325 -13.01 -12.84 10.75
CA PHE A 325 -13.19 -11.40 10.53
C PHE A 325 -14.12 -10.77 11.56
N GLU A 326 -15.30 -11.35 11.75
CA GLU A 326 -16.26 -10.92 12.76
C GLU A 326 -15.70 -10.98 14.17
N LYS A 327 -15.02 -12.09 14.56
CA LYS A 327 -14.38 -12.24 15.88
C LYS A 327 -13.41 -11.08 16.14
N GLN A 328 -12.59 -10.70 15.15
CA GLN A 328 -11.63 -9.61 15.29
C GLN A 328 -12.33 -8.25 15.46
N VAL A 329 -13.38 -7.96 14.70
CA VAL A 329 -14.16 -6.73 14.86
C VAL A 329 -14.84 -6.70 16.25
N CYS A 330 -15.48 -7.79 16.68
CA CYS A 330 -16.12 -7.85 17.99
C CYS A 330 -15.13 -7.55 19.14
N ARG A 331 -13.87 -7.96 19.05
CA ARG A 331 -12.83 -7.63 20.06
C ARG A 331 -12.64 -6.12 20.20
N LEU A 332 -12.64 -5.40 19.05
CA LEU A 332 -12.50 -3.92 19.05
C LEU A 332 -13.77 -3.23 19.55
N LEU A 333 -14.95 -3.79 19.29
CA LEU A 333 -16.22 -3.22 19.76
C LEU A 333 -16.48 -3.47 21.24
N TYR A 334 -15.91 -4.53 21.80
CA TYR A 334 -16.07 -4.89 23.20
C TYR A 334 -15.19 -4.04 24.14
N ASP A 335 -13.97 -3.67 23.70
CA ASP A 335 -12.99 -2.97 24.52
C ASP A 335 -12.53 -1.66 23.87
N ASP A 336 -13.11 -0.55 24.31
CA ASP A 336 -12.81 0.80 23.82
C ASP A 336 -11.38 1.24 24.13
N ALA A 337 -10.80 0.81 25.25
CA ALA A 337 -9.42 1.16 25.60
C ALA A 337 -8.43 0.43 24.69
N TYR A 338 -8.67 -0.85 24.43
CA TYR A 338 -7.90 -1.65 23.49
C TYR A 338 -7.97 -1.09 22.07
N ARG A 339 -9.17 -0.77 21.58
CA ARG A 339 -9.39 -0.16 20.25
C ARG A 339 -8.61 1.13 20.11
N ARG A 340 -8.70 2.05 21.09
CA ARG A 340 -7.96 3.33 21.08
C ARG A 340 -6.46 3.11 21.08
N LYS A 341 -5.95 2.24 21.95
CA LYS A 341 -4.52 1.95 22.02
C LYS A 341 -3.98 1.39 20.70
N MET A 342 -4.78 0.56 20.04
CA MET A 342 -4.44 0.02 18.72
C MET A 342 -4.40 1.13 17.66
N GLY A 343 -5.35 2.06 17.65
CA GLY A 343 -5.34 3.22 16.76
C GLY A 343 -4.14 4.16 16.99
N GLU A 344 -3.75 4.40 18.24
CA GLU A 344 -2.52 5.14 18.57
C GLU A 344 -1.27 4.45 18.02
N ASN A 345 -1.17 3.14 18.22
CA ASN A 345 -0.04 2.35 17.72
C ASN A 345 -0.02 2.31 16.18
N ALA A 346 -1.19 2.25 15.53
CA ALA A 346 -1.32 2.34 14.07
C ALA A 346 -0.78 3.68 13.57
N TYR A 347 -1.20 4.79 14.17
CA TYR A 347 -0.70 6.13 13.86
C TYR A 347 0.82 6.22 14.00
N THR A 348 1.36 5.76 15.14
CA THR A 348 2.81 5.78 15.43
C THR A 348 3.59 4.96 14.39
N THR A 349 3.07 3.81 13.96
CA THR A 349 3.71 2.98 12.94
C THR A 349 3.94 3.75 11.63
N ILE A 350 2.95 4.54 11.20
CA ILE A 350 3.07 5.32 9.97
C ILE A 350 3.90 6.59 10.20
N SER A 351 3.61 7.35 11.28
CA SER A 351 4.28 8.63 11.53
C SER A 351 5.78 8.48 11.76
N ASP A 352 6.22 7.39 12.38
CA ASP A 352 7.60 7.23 12.82
C ASP A 352 8.42 6.30 11.91
N THR A 353 7.77 5.38 11.19
CA THR A 353 8.50 4.36 10.43
C THR A 353 8.08 4.28 8.96
N TRP A 354 6.79 4.11 8.67
CA TRP A 354 6.31 3.81 7.32
C TRP A 354 5.83 5.06 6.56
N ASN A 355 6.68 6.09 6.50
CA ASN A 355 6.41 7.34 5.81
C ASN A 355 7.50 7.67 4.77
N ALA A 356 7.19 8.62 3.90
CA ALA A 356 8.06 9.01 2.79
C ALA A 356 9.41 9.58 3.23
N GLN A 357 9.46 10.32 4.35
CA GLN A 357 10.69 10.92 4.85
C GLN A 357 11.68 9.86 5.34
N VAL A 358 11.19 8.88 6.11
CA VAL A 358 12.00 7.75 6.57
C VAL A 358 12.43 6.89 5.38
N ALA A 359 11.50 6.58 4.47
CA ALA A 359 11.78 5.75 3.30
C ALA A 359 12.85 6.38 2.39
N SER A 360 12.78 7.68 2.13
CA SER A 360 13.76 8.39 1.29
C SER A 360 15.14 8.43 1.92
N GLY A 361 15.26 8.74 3.20
CA GLY A 361 16.54 8.74 3.92
C GLY A 361 17.19 7.36 3.92
N ARG A 362 16.39 6.32 4.28
CA ARG A 362 16.86 4.92 4.26
C ARG A 362 17.23 4.42 2.87
N PHE A 363 16.48 4.82 1.83
CA PHE A 363 16.81 4.47 0.45
C PHE A 363 18.17 5.05 0.02
N VAL A 364 18.44 6.32 0.34
CA VAL A 364 19.71 6.96 0.02
C VAL A 364 20.88 6.29 0.77
N GLU A 365 20.67 5.91 2.04
CA GLU A 365 21.67 5.19 2.83
C GLU A 365 21.92 3.77 2.28
N LEU A 366 20.85 3.04 1.93
CA LEU A 366 20.91 1.72 1.28
C LEU A 366 21.72 1.80 -0.02
N ALA A 367 21.38 2.75 -0.89
CA ALA A 367 22.06 2.95 -2.17
C ALA A 367 23.56 3.26 -1.97
N ARG A 368 23.90 4.17 -1.05
CA ARG A 368 25.30 4.50 -0.68
C ARG A 368 26.07 3.29 -0.15
N LYS A 369 25.41 2.44 0.64
CA LYS A 369 25.99 1.20 1.20
C LYS A 369 26.33 0.20 0.10
N ILE A 370 25.40 -0.02 -0.83
CA ILE A 370 25.59 -0.95 -1.97
C ILE A 370 26.67 -0.43 -2.93
N ILE A 371 26.69 0.87 -3.25
CA ILE A 371 27.76 1.48 -4.10
C ILE A 371 29.15 1.24 -3.52
N LYS A 372 29.29 1.26 -2.20
CA LYS A 372 30.56 0.95 -1.51
C LYS A 372 30.90 -0.54 -1.46
N GLY A 373 30.11 -1.42 -2.08
CA GLY A 373 30.32 -2.87 -2.08
C GLY A 373 30.05 -3.57 -0.75
N ASN A 374 29.31 -2.93 0.16
CA ASN A 374 29.01 -3.50 1.46
C ASN A 374 27.67 -4.27 1.46
N THR A 375 27.59 -5.30 2.31
CA THR A 375 26.35 -6.03 2.58
C THR A 375 25.28 -5.09 3.17
N ALA A 376 24.08 -5.11 2.64
CA ALA A 376 23.02 -4.17 2.96
C ALA A 376 21.82 -4.80 3.70
N GLN A 377 21.73 -6.15 3.79
CA GLN A 377 20.58 -6.86 4.36
C GLN A 377 20.33 -6.56 5.84
N THR A 378 21.37 -6.24 6.59
CA THR A 378 21.29 -5.93 8.02
C THR A 378 21.38 -4.44 8.35
N LEU A 379 21.17 -3.59 7.32
CA LEU A 379 21.30 -2.14 7.50
C LEU A 379 20.18 -1.58 8.39
N PHE A 380 18.98 -2.09 8.22
CA PHE A 380 17.81 -1.75 9.03
C PHE A 380 17.15 -3.02 9.56
N GLU A 381 16.73 -2.99 10.82
CA GLU A 381 16.07 -4.13 11.46
C GLU A 381 14.66 -4.35 10.90
N ASP A 382 13.87 -3.29 10.75
CA ASP A 382 12.51 -3.33 10.21
C ASP A 382 12.15 -2.01 9.48
N GLY A 383 11.01 -2.00 8.79
CA GLY A 383 10.51 -0.84 8.05
C GLY A 383 11.04 -0.75 6.61
N PRO A 384 10.86 0.38 5.93
CA PRO A 384 11.33 0.57 4.56
C PRO A 384 12.84 0.30 4.43
N CYS A 385 13.24 -0.35 3.34
CA CYS A 385 14.62 -0.74 3.04
C CYS A 385 15.24 -1.81 3.97
N SER A 386 14.52 -2.36 4.94
CA SER A 386 14.97 -3.59 5.61
C SER A 386 14.84 -4.80 4.68
N SER A 387 15.50 -5.90 4.99
CA SER A 387 15.44 -7.13 4.17
C SER A 387 14.00 -7.63 4.04
N ALA A 388 13.56 -7.91 2.81
CA ALA A 388 12.27 -8.54 2.57
C ALA A 388 12.42 -10.07 2.65
N GLU A 389 11.74 -10.67 3.61
CA GLU A 389 11.70 -12.12 3.80
C GLU A 389 10.89 -12.80 2.69
N ILE A 390 11.21 -14.08 2.44
CA ILE A 390 10.40 -14.92 1.55
C ILE A 390 9.19 -15.39 2.36
N LEU A 391 8.02 -14.84 2.05
CA LEU A 391 6.76 -15.11 2.73
C LEU A 391 5.79 -15.82 1.78
N ASP A 392 5.35 -17.02 2.14
CA ASP A 392 4.30 -17.73 1.40
C ASP A 392 2.90 -17.24 1.77
N THR A 393 1.93 -17.43 0.85
CA THR A 393 0.54 -17.00 1.04
C THR A 393 -0.16 -17.69 2.21
N GLY A 394 0.34 -18.84 2.67
CA GLY A 394 -0.16 -19.58 3.84
C GLY A 394 0.49 -19.21 5.17
N TRP A 395 1.12 -18.04 5.31
CA TRP A 395 1.83 -17.62 6.51
C TRP A 395 0.93 -17.37 7.74
N TYR A 396 -0.37 -17.19 7.51
CA TYR A 396 -1.34 -16.87 8.55
C TYR A 396 -2.55 -17.80 8.46
N HIS A 397 -2.87 -18.42 9.57
CA HIS A 397 -4.07 -19.22 9.77
C HIS A 397 -4.76 -18.78 11.05
N ALA A 398 -6.10 -18.73 11.01
CA ALA A 398 -6.89 -18.49 12.22
C ALA A 398 -6.70 -19.69 13.17
N ASN A 399 -6.18 -19.45 14.35
CA ASN A 399 -6.22 -20.48 15.38
C ASN A 399 -7.69 -20.74 15.74
N GLU A 400 -8.15 -21.95 15.54
CA GLU A 400 -9.45 -22.45 16.04
C GLU A 400 -9.32 -22.57 17.58
N SER A 401 -9.54 -21.43 18.28
CA SER A 401 -9.64 -21.40 19.74
C SER A 401 -10.93 -20.70 20.18
#